data_44c28bfb0837dc3f7c6b3e96bdc11b32
#
_entry.id   44c28bfb0837dc3f7c6b3e96bdc11b32
#
_cell.length_a   1.000
_cell.length_b   1.000
_cell.length_c   1.000
_cell.angle_alpha   90.00
_cell.angle_beta   90.00
_cell.angle_gamma   90.00
#
_symmetry.space_group_name_H-M   'P 1'
#
loop_
_entity.id
_entity.type
_entity.pdbx_description
1 polymer ?
#
loop_
_entity_poly.entity_id
_entity_poly.type
_entity_poly.pdbx_seq_one_letter_code
_entity_poly.pdbx_strand_id
1 'polypeptide(L)'
;MKKQPSGSKSGTDWEARFNCNREPEVKVLEKAFAGIPAGARMLVVTPSIVDAAVAEIPFGAVVEAGILRRALAASHEADHTCPVTTGIALRVVAERAYLRMQEGADSVTPFWRAIDPDSELAGKLACGREFILRMRSAESAELRNAADSR
;
A
#
# COMPACT_ATOMS: atom_id res chain seq x y z
N MET A 1 14.65 11.21 -25.51
CA MET A 1 14.58 11.23 -24.93
C MET A 1 14.67 10.95 -24.01
N LYS A 2 14.86 10.98 -23.60
CA LYS A 2 15.02 10.75 -22.73
C LYS A 2 14.52 10.90 -21.74
N LYS A 3 14.27 10.73 -21.01
CA LYS A 3 13.80 10.84 -20.08
C LYS A 3 14.16 11.30 -19.15
N GLN A 4 13.77 11.67 -18.57
CA GLN A 4 14.18 12.08 -17.54
C GLN A 4 13.94 11.66 -16.43
N PRO A 5 14.39 11.51 -15.90
CA PRO A 5 14.46 10.90 -14.75
C PRO A 5 14.00 11.55 -13.64
N SER A 6 13.16 12.11 -13.69
CA SER A 6 12.65 12.82 -12.70
C SER A 6 12.58 12.14 -11.45
N GLY A 7 12.90 12.45 -10.47
CA GLY A 7 12.65 12.05 -9.18
C GLY A 7 13.01 10.66 -8.76
N SER A 8 13.09 9.81 -9.63
CA SER A 8 13.36 8.46 -9.25
C SER A 8 14.85 8.23 -9.20
N LYS A 9 15.40 8.16 -8.04
CA LYS A 9 16.81 7.99 -7.93
C LYS A 9 17.27 6.65 -8.37
N SER A 10 16.47 5.66 -8.22
CA SER A 10 16.84 4.31 -8.54
C SER A 10 16.57 3.94 -9.97
N GLY A 11 15.84 4.78 -10.69
CA GLY A 11 15.43 4.44 -12.03
C GLY A 11 14.39 3.34 -12.09
N THR A 12 13.80 2.99 -10.97
CA THR A 12 12.79 1.95 -10.92
C THR A 12 11.54 2.37 -11.66
N ASP A 13 11.02 1.48 -12.49
CA ASP A 13 9.78 1.72 -13.21
C ASP A 13 8.63 1.19 -12.37
N TRP A 14 8.03 2.06 -11.57
CA TRP A 14 6.96 1.64 -10.66
C TRP A 14 5.70 1.26 -11.40
N GLU A 15 5.44 1.90 -12.54
CA GLU A 15 4.28 1.55 -13.34
C GLU A 15 4.41 0.13 -13.89
N ALA A 16 5.59 -0.24 -14.36
CA ALA A 16 5.83 -1.59 -14.85
C ALA A 16 5.70 -2.60 -13.74
N ARG A 17 6.19 -2.26 -12.55
CA ARG A 17 6.06 -3.16 -11.41
C ARG A 17 4.62 -3.33 -10.98
N PHE A 18 3.83 -2.28 -11.07
CA PHE A 18 2.41 -2.35 -10.75
C PHE A 18 1.69 -3.27 -11.74
N ASN A 19 2.07 -3.19 -12.99
CA ASN A 19 1.41 -3.96 -14.06
C ASN A 19 2.07 -5.32 -14.30
N CYS A 20 2.66 -5.90 -13.25
CA CYS A 20 3.25 -7.21 -13.39
C CYS A 20 2.16 -8.21 -13.80
N ASN A 21 2.52 -9.15 -14.64
CA ASN A 21 1.56 -10.13 -15.14
C ASN A 21 1.37 -11.29 -14.18
N ARG A 22 1.08 -10.98 -12.94
CA ARG A 22 0.89 -12.02 -11.96
C ARG A 22 -0.51 -11.97 -11.40
N GLU A 23 -1.01 -13.12 -11.03
CA GLU A 23 -2.28 -13.24 -10.35
C GLU A 23 -2.01 -13.49 -8.86
N PRO A 24 -2.89 -13.02 -7.97
CA PRO A 24 -2.77 -13.42 -6.58
C PRO A 24 -2.98 -14.92 -6.49
N GLU A 25 -2.29 -15.54 -5.55
CA GLU A 25 -2.43 -16.99 -5.42
C GLU A 25 -2.43 -17.39 -3.96
N VAL A 26 -3.14 -18.46 -3.62
CA VAL A 26 -3.18 -19.00 -2.27
C VAL A 26 -2.35 -20.27 -2.26
N LYS A 27 -1.34 -20.32 -1.40
CA LYS A 27 -0.46 -21.46 -1.28
C LYS A 27 -0.65 -22.13 0.07
N VAL A 28 -0.63 -23.46 0.09
CA VAL A 28 -0.59 -24.18 1.35
C VAL A 28 0.87 -24.32 1.73
N LEU A 29 1.25 -23.80 2.89
CA LEU A 29 2.65 -23.79 3.31
C LEU A 29 3.09 -25.17 3.75
N GLU A 30 4.24 -25.62 3.24
CA GLU A 30 4.84 -26.87 3.69
C GLU A 30 5.67 -26.64 4.92
N LYS A 31 6.19 -25.43 5.10
CA LYS A 31 6.98 -25.05 6.27
C LYS A 31 6.50 -23.71 6.76
N ALA A 32 6.68 -23.44 8.04
CA ALA A 32 6.34 -22.13 8.59
C ALA A 32 7.11 -21.05 7.84
N PHE A 33 6.45 -19.92 7.63
CA PHE A 33 7.05 -18.81 6.89
C PHE A 33 6.52 -17.49 7.42
N ALA A 34 7.43 -16.58 7.76
CA ALA A 34 7.09 -15.21 8.16
C ALA A 34 6.03 -15.16 9.26
N GLY A 35 6.11 -16.08 10.22
CA GLY A 35 5.17 -16.12 11.32
C GLY A 35 3.89 -16.89 11.03
N ILE A 36 3.76 -17.44 9.82
CA ILE A 36 2.58 -18.20 9.41
C ILE A 36 2.92 -19.70 9.54
N PRO A 37 2.08 -20.50 10.20
CA PRO A 37 2.42 -21.89 10.43
C PRO A 37 2.34 -22.76 9.19
N ALA A 38 3.07 -23.88 9.22
CA ALA A 38 2.96 -24.88 8.17
C ALA A 38 1.52 -25.36 8.11
N GLY A 39 1.06 -25.69 6.92
CA GLY A 39 -0.31 -26.17 6.71
C GLY A 39 -1.32 -25.07 6.48
N ALA A 40 -0.97 -23.82 6.77
CA ALA A 40 -1.89 -22.71 6.56
C ALA A 40 -1.99 -22.34 5.08
N ARG A 41 -3.13 -21.79 4.72
CA ARG A 41 -3.36 -21.27 3.38
C ARG A 41 -2.92 -19.81 3.37
N MET A 42 -1.87 -19.50 2.64
CA MET A 42 -1.28 -18.16 2.63
C MET A 42 -1.53 -17.49 1.27
N LEU A 43 -2.11 -16.29 1.33
CA LEU A 43 -2.32 -15.49 0.13
C LEU A 43 -1.03 -14.74 -0.23
N VAL A 44 -0.62 -14.87 -1.47
CA VAL A 44 0.47 -14.09 -2.04
C VAL A 44 -0.18 -12.99 -2.87
N VAL A 45 0.03 -11.74 -2.48
CA VAL A 45 -0.67 -10.62 -3.09
C VAL A 45 0.08 -10.05 -4.30
N THR A 46 -0.65 -9.28 -5.09
CA THR A 46 -0.07 -8.50 -6.19
C THR A 46 -0.32 -7.03 -5.88
N PRO A 47 0.45 -6.12 -6.50
CA PRO A 47 0.19 -4.68 -6.29
C PRO A 47 -1.23 -4.28 -6.63
N SER A 48 -1.80 -4.89 -7.64
CA SER A 48 -3.15 -4.55 -8.10
C SER A 48 -4.21 -4.78 -7.03
N ILE A 49 -4.18 -5.95 -6.36
CA ILE A 49 -5.21 -6.20 -5.34
C ILE A 49 -4.98 -5.38 -4.07
N VAL A 50 -3.72 -5.08 -3.76
CA VAL A 50 -3.42 -4.22 -2.62
C VAL A 50 -3.88 -2.79 -2.91
N ASP A 51 -3.63 -2.33 -4.14
CA ASP A 51 -4.08 -1.01 -4.57
C ASP A 51 -5.59 -0.87 -4.41
N ALA A 52 -6.34 -1.86 -4.89
CA ALA A 52 -7.80 -1.83 -4.78
C ALA A 52 -8.26 -1.80 -3.34
N ALA A 53 -7.60 -2.57 -2.47
CA ALA A 53 -7.97 -2.61 -1.05
C ALA A 53 -7.67 -1.28 -0.37
N VAL A 54 -6.53 -0.67 -0.67
CA VAL A 54 -6.16 0.62 -0.08
C VAL A 54 -7.12 1.72 -0.57
N ALA A 55 -7.52 1.63 -1.83
CA ALA A 55 -8.43 2.63 -2.40
C ALA A 55 -9.78 2.66 -1.69
N GLU A 56 -10.14 1.57 -1.02
CA GLU A 56 -11.42 1.51 -0.31
C GLU A 56 -11.38 2.08 1.10
N ILE A 57 -10.20 2.43 1.59
CA ILE A 57 -10.09 3.01 2.93
C ILE A 57 -10.69 4.41 2.90
N PRO A 58 -11.70 4.69 3.75
CA PRO A 58 -12.39 5.97 3.68
C PRO A 58 -11.48 7.15 4.03
N PHE A 59 -11.86 8.31 3.52
CA PHE A 59 -11.17 9.55 3.82
C PHE A 59 -11.08 9.75 5.33
N GLY A 60 -9.90 10.05 5.82
CA GLY A 60 -9.67 10.29 7.24
C GLY A 60 -9.45 9.06 8.08
N ALA A 61 -9.64 7.87 7.51
CA ALA A 61 -9.42 6.63 8.24
C ALA A 61 -7.99 6.15 8.04
N VAL A 62 -7.54 5.31 8.96
CA VAL A 62 -6.22 4.70 8.91
C VAL A 62 -6.40 3.21 9.18
N VAL A 63 -5.78 2.39 8.36
CA VAL A 63 -5.85 0.94 8.52
C VAL A 63 -4.45 0.39 8.74
N GLU A 64 -4.25 -0.34 9.82
CA GLU A 64 -2.96 -0.96 10.10
C GLU A 64 -2.70 -2.11 9.15
N ALA A 65 -1.42 -2.37 8.91
CA ALA A 65 -1.02 -3.42 7.98
C ALA A 65 -1.63 -4.78 8.32
N GLY A 66 -1.68 -5.11 9.61
CA GLY A 66 -2.27 -6.39 10.01
C GLY A 66 -3.74 -6.51 9.67
N ILE A 67 -4.47 -5.40 9.83
CA ILE A 67 -5.90 -5.37 9.48
C ILE A 67 -6.07 -5.52 7.97
N LEU A 68 -5.24 -4.82 7.21
CA LEU A 68 -5.28 -4.90 5.75
C LEU A 68 -5.03 -6.34 5.30
N ARG A 69 -4.02 -6.99 5.89
CA ARG A 69 -3.70 -8.37 5.53
C ARG A 69 -4.84 -9.32 5.85
N ARG A 70 -5.50 -9.12 7.01
CA ARG A 70 -6.64 -9.98 7.36
C ARG A 70 -7.80 -9.82 6.39
N ALA A 71 -8.07 -8.59 5.99
CA ALA A 71 -9.14 -8.32 5.03
C ALA A 71 -8.84 -8.97 3.68
N LEU A 72 -7.59 -8.88 3.23
CA LEU A 72 -7.19 -9.51 1.98
C LEU A 72 -7.32 -11.03 2.03
N ALA A 73 -6.88 -11.63 3.15
CA ALA A 73 -6.99 -13.07 3.31
C ALA A 73 -8.45 -13.50 3.27
N ALA A 74 -9.32 -12.78 3.96
CA ALA A 74 -10.74 -13.12 3.98
C ALA A 74 -11.35 -13.04 2.58
N SER A 75 -10.96 -12.03 1.81
CA SER A 75 -11.49 -11.86 0.46
C SER A 75 -11.07 -12.99 -0.49
N HIS A 76 -9.99 -13.67 -0.17
CA HIS A 76 -9.47 -14.73 -1.03
C HIS A 76 -9.54 -16.10 -0.38
N GLU A 77 -10.32 -16.21 0.69
CA GLU A 77 -10.51 -17.50 1.38
C GLU A 77 -9.19 -18.13 1.84
N ALA A 78 -8.29 -17.28 2.31
CA ALA A 78 -7.01 -17.72 2.83
C ALA A 78 -6.99 -17.54 4.35
N ASP A 79 -6.11 -18.25 5.02
CA ASP A 79 -5.96 -18.12 6.48
C ASP A 79 -5.12 -16.90 6.83
N HIS A 80 -4.13 -16.60 6.00
CA HIS A 80 -3.19 -15.51 6.25
C HIS A 80 -2.77 -14.89 4.93
N THR A 81 -2.27 -13.65 4.99
CA THR A 81 -1.68 -12.99 3.83
C THR A 81 -0.19 -12.83 4.09
N CYS A 82 0.62 -13.14 3.11
CA CYS A 82 2.07 -13.04 3.22
C CYS A 82 2.48 -11.61 3.54
N PRO A 83 3.14 -11.37 4.69
CA PRO A 83 3.55 -10.00 5.03
C PRO A 83 4.66 -9.47 4.13
N VAL A 84 5.48 -10.36 3.59
CA VAL A 84 6.58 -9.95 2.72
C VAL A 84 6.04 -9.39 1.40
N THR A 85 5.16 -10.14 0.73
CA THR A 85 4.61 -9.65 -0.54
C THR A 85 3.67 -8.47 -0.33
N THR A 86 3.02 -8.37 0.83
CA THR A 86 2.20 -7.20 1.15
C THR A 86 3.07 -5.96 1.23
N GLY A 87 4.22 -6.05 1.91
CA GLY A 87 5.14 -4.92 2.02
C GLY A 87 5.67 -4.48 0.66
N ILE A 88 6.04 -5.45 -0.17
CA ILE A 88 6.52 -5.15 -1.51
C ILE A 88 5.43 -4.47 -2.33
N ALA A 89 4.21 -5.01 -2.27
CA ALA A 89 3.08 -4.46 -3.01
C ALA A 89 2.74 -3.05 -2.54
N LEU A 90 2.73 -2.82 -1.22
CA LEU A 90 2.45 -1.48 -0.68
C LEU A 90 3.46 -0.46 -1.18
N ARG A 91 4.73 -0.87 -1.28
CA ARG A 91 5.73 0.06 -1.79
C ARG A 91 5.44 0.42 -3.24
N VAL A 92 5.10 -0.57 -4.07
CA VAL A 92 4.77 -0.31 -5.46
C VAL A 92 3.57 0.63 -5.58
N VAL A 93 2.53 0.35 -4.78
CA VAL A 93 1.32 1.18 -4.77
C VAL A 93 1.66 2.61 -4.39
N ALA A 94 2.45 2.79 -3.32
CA ALA A 94 2.79 4.12 -2.82
C ALA A 94 3.67 4.90 -3.80
N GLU A 95 4.69 4.25 -4.34
CA GLU A 95 5.61 4.95 -5.23
C GLU A 95 4.91 5.36 -6.54
N ARG A 96 4.08 4.48 -7.06
CA ARG A 96 3.31 4.78 -8.26
C ARG A 96 2.34 5.95 -8.01
N ALA A 97 1.64 5.91 -6.89
CA ALA A 97 0.69 6.97 -6.55
C ALA A 97 1.39 8.31 -6.37
N TYR A 98 2.53 8.29 -5.68
CA TYR A 98 3.28 9.52 -5.44
C TYR A 98 3.78 10.14 -6.74
N LEU A 99 4.28 9.30 -7.66
CA LEU A 99 4.68 9.80 -8.98
C LEU A 99 3.53 10.45 -9.71
N ARG A 100 2.37 9.83 -9.66
CA ARG A 100 1.19 10.39 -10.33
C ARG A 100 0.79 11.72 -9.73
N MET A 101 0.92 11.87 -8.41
CA MET A 101 0.66 13.15 -7.77
C MET A 101 1.61 14.22 -8.28
N GLN A 102 2.89 13.87 -8.41
CA GLN A 102 3.89 14.81 -8.89
C GLN A 102 3.65 15.19 -10.35
N GLU A 103 2.98 14.34 -11.08
CA GLU A 103 2.64 14.61 -12.47
C GLU A 103 1.31 15.36 -12.62
N GLY A 104 0.69 15.70 -11.50
CA GLY A 104 -0.52 16.50 -11.53
C GLY A 104 -1.83 15.74 -11.51
N ALA A 105 -1.81 14.44 -11.17
CA ALA A 105 -3.05 13.68 -11.10
C ALA A 105 -3.97 14.27 -10.03
N ASP A 106 -5.25 14.34 -10.34
CA ASP A 106 -6.24 14.91 -9.43
C ASP A 106 -6.50 14.00 -8.23
N SER A 107 -6.42 12.70 -8.41
CA SER A 107 -6.59 11.78 -7.31
C SER A 107 -5.72 10.55 -7.53
N VAL A 108 -5.28 9.97 -6.42
CA VAL A 108 -4.45 8.78 -6.45
C VAL A 108 -4.88 7.87 -5.31
N THR A 109 -4.41 6.64 -5.36
CA THR A 109 -4.65 5.70 -4.27
C THR A 109 -4.10 6.27 -2.96
N PRO A 110 -4.92 6.36 -1.91
CA PRO A 110 -4.50 7.02 -0.67
C PRO A 110 -3.61 6.13 0.20
N PHE A 111 -2.41 5.88 -0.24
CA PHE A 111 -1.49 4.95 0.44
C PHE A 111 -1.14 5.40 1.85
N TRP A 112 -1.21 6.70 2.15
CA TRP A 112 -0.91 7.21 3.48
C TRP A 112 -1.91 6.71 4.52
N ARG A 113 -3.04 6.16 4.10
CA ARG A 113 -4.03 5.60 5.03
C ARG A 113 -3.68 4.17 5.44
N ALA A 114 -2.72 3.54 4.75
CA ALA A 114 -2.37 2.15 4.98
C ALA A 114 -0.92 1.93 5.39
N ILE A 115 -0.08 2.95 5.34
CA ILE A 115 1.34 2.79 5.66
C ILE A 115 1.68 3.58 6.91
N ASP A 116 2.14 2.88 7.93
CA ASP A 116 2.55 3.48 9.19
C ASP A 116 3.76 4.38 8.95
N PRO A 117 3.68 5.67 9.31
CA PRO A 117 4.80 6.59 9.10
C PRO A 117 6.06 6.19 9.86
N ASP A 118 5.93 5.40 10.90
CA ASP A 118 7.08 4.95 11.68
C ASP A 118 7.62 3.61 11.23
N SER A 119 7.05 3.04 10.17
CA SER A 119 7.49 1.74 9.68
C SER A 119 8.76 1.86 8.85
N GLU A 120 9.45 0.74 8.71
CA GLU A 120 10.61 0.66 7.86
C GLU A 120 10.26 0.98 6.41
N LEU A 121 9.08 0.55 5.99
CA LEU A 121 8.61 0.82 4.65
C LEU A 121 8.52 2.32 4.38
N ALA A 122 7.95 3.07 5.33
CA ALA A 122 7.81 4.52 5.16
C ALA A 122 9.16 5.18 4.92
N GLY A 123 10.21 4.69 5.60
CA GLY A 123 11.55 5.22 5.42
C GLY A 123 12.15 4.97 4.06
N LYS A 124 11.63 3.97 3.32
CA LYS A 124 12.11 3.66 1.99
C LYS A 124 11.40 4.42 0.88
N LEU A 125 10.26 5.03 1.19
CA LEU A 125 9.45 5.69 0.18
C LEU A 125 10.07 7.03 -0.23
N ALA A 126 9.94 7.35 -1.51
CA ALA A 126 10.43 8.63 -2.02
C ALA A 126 9.76 9.79 -1.30
N CYS A 127 8.50 9.65 -0.94
CA CYS A 127 7.77 10.71 -0.26
C CYS A 127 8.22 10.90 1.19
N GLY A 128 8.72 9.84 1.81
CA GLY A 128 9.18 9.89 3.19
C GLY A 128 8.06 9.87 4.21
N ARG A 129 8.45 9.73 5.47
CA ARG A 129 7.52 9.65 6.59
C ARG A 129 6.72 10.96 6.79
N GLU A 130 7.37 12.09 6.57
CA GLU A 130 6.72 13.38 6.80
C GLU A 130 5.52 13.61 5.88
N PHE A 131 5.62 13.14 4.65
CA PHE A 131 4.51 13.25 3.72
C PHE A 131 3.29 12.49 4.24
N ILE A 132 3.51 11.28 4.75
CA ILE A 132 2.42 10.46 5.28
C ILE A 132 1.75 11.17 6.45
N LEU A 133 2.56 11.71 7.36
CA LEU A 133 2.03 12.45 8.50
C LEU A 133 1.23 13.67 8.07
N ARG A 134 1.74 14.41 7.09
CA ARG A 134 1.04 15.59 6.59
C ARG A 134 -0.32 15.24 5.99
N MET A 135 -0.35 14.16 5.19
CA MET A 135 -1.60 13.76 4.55
C MET A 135 -2.63 13.31 5.58
N ARG A 136 -2.19 12.54 6.56
CA ARG A 136 -3.10 12.09 7.63
C ARG A 136 -3.63 13.27 8.44
N SER A 137 -2.73 14.20 8.78
CA SER A 137 -3.14 15.39 9.53
C SER A 137 -4.11 16.27 8.77
N ALA A 138 -3.86 16.42 7.47
CA ALA A 138 -4.75 17.24 6.63
C ALA A 138 -6.15 16.64 6.56
N GLU A 139 -6.24 15.32 6.43
CA GLU A 139 -7.55 14.67 6.38
C GLU A 139 -8.27 14.77 7.72
N SER A 140 -7.56 14.60 8.83
CA SER A 140 -8.14 14.75 10.16
C SER A 140 -8.65 16.15 10.39
N ALA A 141 -7.86 17.15 9.99
CA ALA A 141 -8.25 18.54 10.17
C ALA A 141 -9.49 18.87 9.35
N GLU A 142 -9.55 18.35 8.14
CA GLU A 142 -10.68 18.59 7.26
C GLU A 142 -11.95 17.99 7.82
N LEU A 143 -11.87 16.78 8.39
CA LEU A 143 -13.02 16.16 9.02
C LEU A 143 -13.50 16.93 10.25
N ARG A 144 -12.57 17.43 11.06
CA ARG A 144 -12.94 18.24 12.22
C ARG A 144 -13.62 19.51 11.79
N ASN A 145 -13.11 20.17 10.74
CA ASN A 145 -13.71 21.40 10.25
C ASN A 145 -15.11 21.15 9.70
N ALA A 146 -15.30 20.05 9.01
CA ALA A 146 -16.62 19.70 8.48
C ALA A 146 -17.60 19.45 9.61
N ALA A 147 -17.17 18.78 10.68
CA ALA A 147 -18.01 18.52 11.83
C ALA A 147 -18.38 19.82 12.55
N ASP A 148 -17.41 20.74 12.65
CA ASP A 148 -17.65 22.01 13.34
C ASP A 148 -18.57 22.94 12.55
N SER A 149 -18.71 22.72 11.27
CA SER A 149 -19.56 23.56 10.42
C SER A 149 -21.04 23.23 10.54
N ARG A 150 -21.40 22.20 11.27
CA ARG A 150 -22.81 21.81 11.43
C ARG A 150 -23.47 22.40 12.65
#